data_989fad96834f430defda0258fe4ff6c8
#
_entry.id   989fad96834f430defda0258fe4ff6c8
#
_cell.length_a   1.000
_cell.length_b   1.000
_cell.length_c   1.000
_cell.angle_alpha   90.00
_cell.angle_beta   90.00
_cell.angle_gamma   90.00
#
_symmetry.space_group_name_H-M   'P 1'
#
loop_
_entity.id
_entity.type
_entity.pdbx_description
1 polymer ?
#
loop_
_entity_poly.entity_id
_entity_poly.type
_entity_poly.pdbx_seq_one_letter_code
_entity_poly.pdbx_strand_id
1 'polypeptide(L)'
;MTLLFLHGLGESGQCFQEVFEDRRFDNCNIIVPDLIGYGKSSEAADGDYGFGAHIEKLWKIIEYFKIHDLIVIGHSMGGDIATLLCASDKKNKIVKFVNIEGGLTQYDLFISQETVNAAETGNFAQWFHDEFMTAKVLKDWGQKYPSCKRYYSSLRDCRPEAFLSNARELCQRNTALPGKQRSETGRIYCSLSIPRVFCYGTESLSSGTIDFLEENKLKYQSFDDTFHWLMIDKAREFYSFLYEFITN
;
A
#
# COMPACT_ATOMS: atom_id res chain seq x y z
N MET A 1 -4.12 17.55 13.40
CA MET A 1 -3.68 16.84 12.17
C MET A 1 -4.11 15.39 12.29
N THR A 2 -4.65 14.81 11.21
CA THR A 2 -5.09 13.40 11.19
C THR A 2 -4.24 12.62 10.18
N LEU A 3 -3.74 11.45 10.57
CA LEU A 3 -2.97 10.53 9.75
C LEU A 3 -3.83 9.31 9.44
N LEU A 4 -3.98 8.97 8.16
CA LEU A 4 -4.67 7.77 7.69
C LEU A 4 -3.65 6.83 7.05
N PHE A 5 -3.49 5.65 7.62
CA PHE A 5 -2.58 4.63 7.12
C PHE A 5 -3.35 3.52 6.40
N LEU A 6 -2.95 3.20 5.19
CA LEU A 6 -3.58 2.17 4.35
C LEU A 6 -2.56 1.07 4.04
N HIS A 7 -2.88 -0.15 4.44
CA HIS A 7 -2.01 -1.32 4.31
C HIS A 7 -2.03 -1.93 2.90
N GLY A 8 -1.06 -2.79 2.62
CA GLY A 8 -0.88 -3.47 1.34
C GLY A 8 -1.73 -4.73 1.16
N LEU A 9 -1.52 -5.40 0.03
CA LEU A 9 -2.17 -6.63 -0.36
C LEU A 9 -1.84 -7.76 0.62
N GLY A 10 -2.84 -8.39 1.21
CA GLY A 10 -2.67 -9.47 2.20
C GLY A 10 -2.26 -9.00 3.59
N GLU A 11 -2.16 -7.71 3.82
CA GLU A 11 -1.79 -7.12 5.11
C GLU A 11 -3.01 -6.81 5.99
N SER A 12 -2.71 -6.18 7.12
CA SER A 12 -3.66 -5.55 8.01
C SER A 12 -3.04 -4.29 8.61
N GLY A 13 -3.81 -3.50 9.34
CA GLY A 13 -3.31 -2.31 10.03
C GLY A 13 -2.13 -2.57 10.99
N GLN A 14 -1.87 -3.83 11.34
CA GLN A 14 -0.72 -4.21 12.17
C GLN A 14 0.63 -3.87 11.53
N CYS A 15 0.70 -3.69 10.20
CA CYS A 15 1.94 -3.30 9.54
C CYS A 15 2.42 -1.89 9.92
N PHE A 16 1.56 -1.09 10.57
CA PHE A 16 1.88 0.27 11.03
C PHE A 16 1.85 0.42 12.56
N GLN A 17 1.88 -0.68 13.32
CA GLN A 17 1.73 -0.61 14.78
C GLN A 17 2.78 0.27 15.48
N GLU A 18 3.99 0.40 14.91
CA GLU A 18 5.07 1.20 15.47
C GLU A 18 4.75 2.69 15.58
N VAL A 19 3.79 3.19 14.79
CA VAL A 19 3.36 4.60 14.89
C VAL A 19 2.73 4.91 16.25
N PHE A 20 2.09 3.93 16.89
CA PHE A 20 1.45 4.09 18.22
C PHE A 20 2.46 4.06 19.37
N GLU A 21 3.68 3.60 19.12
CA GLU A 21 4.77 3.54 20.09
C GLU A 21 5.68 4.77 20.01
N ASP A 22 5.53 5.56 18.95
CA ASP A 22 6.40 6.71 18.67
C ASP A 22 5.77 8.01 19.19
N ARG A 23 6.32 8.54 20.28
CA ARG A 23 5.83 9.76 20.98
C ARG A 23 5.78 11.01 20.11
N ARG A 24 6.48 11.04 18.97
CA ARG A 24 6.40 12.16 18.02
C ARG A 24 4.98 12.36 17.49
N PHE A 25 4.17 11.29 17.47
CA PHE A 25 2.80 11.31 16.97
C PHE A 25 1.73 11.42 18.06
N ASP A 26 2.10 11.61 19.34
CA ASP A 26 1.15 11.71 20.47
C ASP A 26 0.08 12.82 20.28
N ASN A 27 0.39 13.85 19.51
CA ASN A 27 -0.53 14.96 19.20
C ASN A 27 -1.26 14.79 17.85
N CYS A 28 -1.17 13.63 17.21
CA CYS A 28 -1.86 13.31 15.97
C CYS A 28 -3.06 12.40 16.23
N ASN A 29 -4.14 12.60 15.49
CA ASN A 29 -5.16 11.57 15.37
C ASN A 29 -4.67 10.53 14.37
N ILE A 30 -4.63 9.26 14.77
CA ILE A 30 -4.13 8.17 13.94
C ILE A 30 -5.29 7.23 13.62
N ILE A 31 -5.49 6.95 12.34
CA ILE A 31 -6.50 6.02 11.83
C ILE A 31 -5.78 4.97 10.98
N VAL A 32 -5.90 3.71 11.38
CA VAL A 32 -5.27 2.57 10.69
C VAL A 32 -6.34 1.49 10.51
N PRO A 33 -7.21 1.61 9.49
CA PRO A 33 -8.26 0.62 9.26
C PRO A 33 -7.67 -0.64 8.63
N ASP A 34 -8.22 -1.79 8.98
CA ASP A 34 -8.15 -2.95 8.11
C ASP A 34 -9.09 -2.72 6.92
N LEU A 35 -8.60 -2.89 5.70
CA LEU A 35 -9.43 -2.76 4.49
C LEU A 35 -10.45 -3.90 4.42
N ILE A 36 -11.52 -3.75 3.62
CA ILE A 36 -12.59 -4.76 3.51
C ILE A 36 -12.00 -6.10 3.05
N GLY A 37 -12.30 -7.18 3.77
CA GLY A 37 -11.78 -8.52 3.48
C GLY A 37 -10.39 -8.81 4.05
N TYR A 38 -9.84 -7.89 4.85
CA TYR A 38 -8.53 -8.02 5.50
C TYR A 38 -8.66 -7.89 7.03
N GLY A 39 -7.74 -8.53 7.75
CA GLY A 39 -7.61 -8.42 9.19
C GLY A 39 -8.92 -8.66 9.93
N LYS A 40 -9.35 -7.71 10.74
CA LYS A 40 -10.60 -7.77 11.53
C LYS A 40 -11.80 -7.11 10.85
N SER A 41 -11.62 -6.53 9.67
CA SER A 41 -12.74 -5.96 8.91
C SER A 41 -13.66 -7.04 8.35
N SER A 42 -14.95 -6.70 8.25
CA SER A 42 -15.96 -7.61 7.70
C SER A 42 -15.70 -7.93 6.23
N GLU A 43 -16.30 -9.01 5.77
CA GLU A 43 -16.44 -9.30 4.35
C GLU A 43 -17.31 -8.24 3.65
N ALA A 44 -17.11 -8.06 2.36
CA ALA A 44 -18.01 -7.28 1.54
C ALA A 44 -19.35 -8.02 1.42
N ALA A 45 -20.45 -7.37 1.83
CA ALA A 45 -21.78 -7.98 1.81
C ALA A 45 -22.25 -8.35 0.38
N ASP A 46 -21.76 -7.64 -0.62
CA ASP A 46 -22.01 -7.81 -2.04
C ASP A 46 -20.87 -8.52 -2.79
N GLY A 47 -19.81 -8.90 -2.07
CA GLY A 47 -18.61 -9.53 -2.64
C GLY A 47 -17.71 -8.54 -3.39
N ASP A 48 -17.96 -7.24 -3.33
CA ASP A 48 -17.11 -6.21 -3.96
C ASP A 48 -15.93 -5.83 -3.05
N TYR A 49 -14.75 -6.30 -3.43
CA TYR A 49 -13.46 -5.96 -2.81
C TYR A 49 -12.63 -4.99 -3.66
N GLY A 50 -13.21 -4.39 -4.71
CA GLY A 50 -12.50 -3.47 -5.59
C GLY A 50 -12.04 -2.19 -4.90
N PHE A 51 -11.09 -1.49 -5.51
CA PHE A 51 -10.55 -0.22 -4.97
C PHE A 51 -11.64 0.83 -4.79
N GLY A 52 -12.65 0.85 -5.67
CA GLY A 52 -13.82 1.72 -5.54
C GLY A 52 -14.55 1.52 -4.21
N ALA A 53 -14.79 0.26 -3.81
CA ALA A 53 -15.44 -0.09 -2.55
C ALA A 53 -14.58 0.34 -1.34
N HIS A 54 -13.27 0.12 -1.37
CA HIS A 54 -12.36 0.59 -0.33
C HIS A 54 -12.43 2.12 -0.20
N ILE A 55 -12.33 2.87 -1.30
CA ILE A 55 -12.36 4.33 -1.32
C ILE A 55 -13.69 4.87 -0.77
N GLU A 56 -14.81 4.26 -1.14
CA GLU A 56 -16.13 4.65 -0.60
C GLU A 56 -16.18 4.53 0.93
N LYS A 57 -15.67 3.42 1.48
CA LYS A 57 -15.63 3.22 2.94
C LYS A 57 -14.67 4.19 3.62
N LEU A 58 -13.51 4.47 3.01
CA LEU A 58 -12.57 5.46 3.52
C LEU A 58 -13.18 6.86 3.57
N TRP A 59 -13.92 7.28 2.53
CA TRP A 59 -14.66 8.54 2.57
C TRP A 59 -15.71 8.57 3.67
N LYS A 60 -16.43 7.46 3.93
CA LYS A 60 -17.38 7.37 5.05
C LYS A 60 -16.68 7.56 6.40
N ILE A 61 -15.50 6.98 6.60
CA ILE A 61 -14.67 7.20 7.81
C ILE A 61 -14.28 8.68 7.93
N ILE A 62 -13.75 9.27 6.87
CA ILE A 62 -13.33 10.68 6.83
C ILE A 62 -14.50 11.62 7.15
N GLU A 63 -15.68 11.33 6.63
CA GLU A 63 -16.88 12.12 6.88
C GLU A 63 -17.44 11.92 8.30
N TYR A 64 -17.48 10.67 8.79
CA TYR A 64 -17.95 10.34 10.12
C TYR A 64 -17.16 11.05 11.22
N PHE A 65 -15.82 11.04 11.11
CA PHE A 65 -14.93 11.72 12.04
C PHE A 65 -14.76 13.22 11.73
N LYS A 66 -15.42 13.75 10.72
CA LYS A 66 -15.36 15.16 10.29
C LYS A 66 -13.92 15.65 10.08
N ILE A 67 -13.10 14.82 9.44
CA ILE A 67 -11.69 15.12 9.20
C ILE A 67 -11.56 16.20 8.13
N HIS A 68 -10.66 17.16 8.36
CA HIS A 68 -10.33 18.26 7.44
C HIS A 68 -8.90 18.18 6.95
N ASP A 69 -7.91 18.24 7.80
CA ASP A 69 -6.49 18.22 7.42
C ASP A 69 -5.97 16.79 7.51
N LEU A 70 -6.17 16.02 6.44
CA LEU A 70 -5.82 14.61 6.34
C LEU A 70 -4.48 14.44 5.63
N ILE A 71 -3.59 13.67 6.23
CA ILE A 71 -2.39 13.15 5.59
C ILE A 71 -2.61 11.66 5.38
N VAL A 72 -2.44 11.21 4.15
CA VAL A 72 -2.60 9.80 3.79
C VAL A 72 -1.23 9.15 3.65
N ILE A 73 -1.07 7.99 4.25
CA ILE A 73 0.12 7.15 4.15
C ILE A 73 -0.36 5.80 3.61
N GLY A 74 0.12 5.40 2.44
CA GLY A 74 -0.29 4.13 1.82
C GLY A 74 0.91 3.25 1.52
N HIS A 75 0.85 1.97 1.92
CA HIS A 75 1.86 0.97 1.64
C HIS A 75 1.39 0.02 0.54
N SER A 76 2.23 -0.23 -0.46
CA SER A 76 1.96 -1.20 -1.53
C SER A 76 0.58 -0.94 -2.17
N MET A 77 -0.33 -1.91 -2.23
CA MET A 77 -1.73 -1.72 -2.66
C MET A 77 -2.40 -0.51 -1.98
N GLY A 78 -2.11 -0.27 -0.69
CA GLY A 78 -2.61 0.92 0.02
C GLY A 78 -2.11 2.23 -0.58
N GLY A 79 -0.94 2.24 -1.22
CA GLY A 79 -0.40 3.37 -1.98
C GLY A 79 -1.17 3.64 -3.28
N ASP A 80 -1.60 2.57 -3.97
CA ASP A 80 -2.49 2.68 -5.13
C ASP A 80 -3.87 3.23 -4.73
N ILE A 81 -4.48 2.66 -3.69
CA ILE A 81 -5.77 3.12 -3.14
C ILE A 81 -5.65 4.58 -2.68
N ALA A 82 -4.56 4.94 -1.98
CA ALA A 82 -4.29 6.31 -1.55
C ALA A 82 -4.16 7.28 -2.73
N THR A 83 -3.50 6.87 -3.81
CA THR A 83 -3.38 7.67 -5.04
C THR A 83 -4.76 8.01 -5.61
N LEU A 84 -5.64 7.01 -5.69
CA LEU A 84 -7.01 7.19 -6.18
C LEU A 84 -7.88 7.98 -5.19
N LEU A 85 -7.70 7.76 -3.89
CA LEU A 85 -8.38 8.52 -2.83
C LEU A 85 -8.02 10.02 -2.94
N CYS A 86 -6.72 10.35 -3.08
CA CYS A 86 -6.27 11.71 -3.29
C CYS A 86 -6.86 12.35 -4.57
N ALA A 87 -6.88 11.59 -5.67
CA ALA A 87 -7.45 12.07 -6.92
C ALA A 87 -8.98 12.29 -6.86
N SER A 88 -9.67 11.59 -5.96
CA SER A 88 -11.12 11.72 -5.74
C SER A 88 -11.51 12.84 -4.78
N ASP A 89 -10.54 13.51 -4.14
CA ASP A 89 -10.78 14.55 -3.14
C ASP A 89 -11.27 15.86 -3.76
N LYS A 90 -12.59 16.00 -3.84
CA LYS A 90 -13.24 17.23 -4.35
C LYS A 90 -13.33 18.36 -3.31
N LYS A 91 -13.01 18.08 -2.04
CA LYS A 91 -13.18 19.02 -0.92
C LYS A 91 -11.85 19.52 -0.35
N ASN A 92 -10.74 19.16 -0.97
CA ASN A 92 -9.38 19.49 -0.55
C ASN A 92 -9.10 19.15 0.94
N LYS A 93 -9.56 17.98 1.37
CA LYS A 93 -9.36 17.49 2.73
C LYS A 93 -7.98 16.86 2.92
N ILE A 94 -7.41 16.31 1.83
CA ILE A 94 -6.11 15.64 1.85
C ILE A 94 -5.03 16.66 1.54
N VAL A 95 -4.16 16.90 2.52
CA VAL A 95 -3.16 17.96 2.43
C VAL A 95 -1.75 17.45 2.10
N LYS A 96 -1.44 16.17 2.40
CA LYS A 96 -0.15 15.53 2.06
C LYS A 96 -0.36 14.04 1.80
N PHE A 97 0.56 13.45 1.03
CA PHE A 97 0.55 12.02 0.73
C PHE A 97 1.95 11.40 0.81
N VAL A 98 2.08 10.29 1.52
CA VAL A 98 3.27 9.44 1.56
C VAL A 98 2.93 8.10 0.94
N ASN A 99 3.56 7.80 -0.20
CA ASN A 99 3.43 6.52 -0.89
C ASN A 99 4.63 5.64 -0.51
N ILE A 100 4.38 4.50 0.13
CA ILE A 100 5.39 3.51 0.49
C ILE A 100 5.27 2.36 -0.49
N GLU A 101 6.10 2.34 -1.53
CA GLU A 101 6.15 1.28 -2.55
C GLU A 101 4.79 0.89 -3.15
N GLY A 102 3.85 1.85 -3.27
CA GLY A 102 2.63 1.64 -4.06
C GLY A 102 2.93 1.65 -5.55
N GLY A 103 2.13 0.91 -6.32
CA GLY A 103 2.37 0.70 -7.73
C GLY A 103 2.32 1.99 -8.55
N LEU A 104 3.39 2.32 -9.25
CA LEU A 104 3.48 3.41 -10.21
C LEU A 104 3.73 2.92 -11.63
N THR A 105 4.26 1.70 -11.76
CA THR A 105 4.68 1.11 -13.02
C THR A 105 4.32 -0.38 -13.09
N GLN A 106 4.44 -0.97 -14.26
CA GLN A 106 4.27 -2.42 -14.42
C GLN A 106 5.36 -3.25 -13.71
N TYR A 107 6.47 -2.64 -13.35
CA TYR A 107 7.58 -3.32 -12.66
C TYR A 107 7.28 -3.58 -11.17
N ASP A 108 6.21 -2.99 -10.64
CA ASP A 108 5.79 -3.13 -9.23
C ASP A 108 4.82 -4.30 -9.01
N LEU A 109 4.54 -5.11 -10.06
CA LEU A 109 3.44 -6.08 -10.06
C LEU A 109 3.83 -7.52 -9.67
N PHE A 110 4.98 -7.76 -9.04
CA PHE A 110 5.50 -9.12 -8.86
C PHE A 110 4.55 -10.08 -8.11
N ILE A 111 3.98 -9.71 -6.95
CA ILE A 111 3.03 -10.55 -6.20
C ILE A 111 1.69 -10.64 -6.92
N SER A 112 1.17 -9.52 -7.38
CA SER A 112 -0.13 -9.46 -8.03
C SER A 112 -0.16 -10.23 -9.35
N GLN A 113 0.91 -10.17 -10.14
CA GLN A 113 1.01 -10.93 -11.39
C GLN A 113 1.08 -12.45 -11.13
N GLU A 114 1.87 -12.88 -10.14
CA GLU A 114 1.92 -14.30 -9.75
C GLU A 114 0.54 -14.80 -9.29
N THR A 115 -0.18 -13.97 -8.51
CA THR A 115 -1.54 -14.27 -8.03
C THR A 115 -2.50 -14.49 -9.20
N VAL A 116 -2.48 -13.59 -10.18
CA VAL A 116 -3.35 -13.68 -11.36
C VAL A 116 -3.01 -14.92 -12.18
N ASN A 117 -1.73 -15.20 -12.41
CA ASN A 117 -1.28 -16.39 -13.13
C ASN A 117 -1.74 -17.69 -12.44
N ALA A 118 -1.62 -17.77 -11.11
CA ALA A 118 -2.10 -18.92 -10.35
C ALA A 118 -3.63 -19.13 -10.47
N ALA A 119 -4.39 -18.03 -10.50
CA ALA A 119 -5.84 -18.09 -10.68
C ALA A 119 -6.23 -18.53 -12.10
N GLU A 120 -5.53 -18.08 -13.12
CA GLU A 120 -5.77 -18.48 -14.53
C GLU A 120 -5.48 -19.95 -14.78
N THR A 121 -4.52 -20.54 -14.06
CA THR A 121 -4.22 -21.98 -14.13
C THR A 121 -5.17 -22.85 -13.29
N GLY A 122 -6.09 -22.24 -12.55
CA GLY A 122 -7.04 -22.94 -11.67
C GLY A 122 -6.44 -23.41 -10.33
N ASN A 123 -5.21 -23.02 -10.01
CA ASN A 123 -4.47 -23.47 -8.83
C ASN A 123 -4.38 -22.44 -7.71
N PHE A 124 -5.20 -21.37 -7.75
CA PHE A 124 -5.06 -20.23 -6.84
C PHE A 124 -5.06 -20.63 -5.36
N ALA A 125 -5.99 -21.46 -4.90
CA ALA A 125 -6.10 -21.84 -3.50
C ALA A 125 -4.84 -22.58 -3.00
N GLN A 126 -4.34 -23.52 -3.78
CA GLN A 126 -3.10 -24.25 -3.45
C GLN A 126 -1.90 -23.32 -3.50
N TRP A 127 -1.76 -22.53 -4.56
CA TRP A 127 -0.69 -21.54 -4.70
C TRP A 127 -0.67 -20.58 -3.52
N PHE A 128 -1.84 -20.02 -3.12
CA PHE A 128 -1.94 -19.05 -2.04
C PHE A 128 -1.44 -19.62 -0.71
N HIS A 129 -1.88 -20.82 -0.33
CA HIS A 129 -1.53 -21.40 0.97
C HIS A 129 -0.15 -22.05 0.99
N ASP A 130 0.20 -22.84 -0.01
CA ASP A 130 1.39 -23.68 0.02
C ASP A 130 2.62 -22.98 -0.56
N GLU A 131 2.47 -22.36 -1.73
CA GLU A 131 3.59 -21.75 -2.44
C GLU A 131 3.85 -20.32 -1.96
N PHE A 132 2.79 -19.49 -1.92
CA PHE A 132 2.95 -18.10 -1.55
C PHE A 132 3.12 -17.91 -0.05
N MET A 133 2.10 -18.22 0.76
CA MET A 133 2.17 -17.98 2.21
C MET A 133 3.26 -18.79 2.87
N THR A 134 3.29 -20.12 2.64
CA THR A 134 4.16 -21.03 3.39
C THR A 134 5.57 -21.06 2.84
N ALA A 135 5.74 -21.34 1.54
CA ALA A 135 7.07 -21.50 0.97
C ALA A 135 7.78 -20.15 0.78
N LYS A 136 7.14 -19.19 0.11
CA LYS A 136 7.76 -17.92 -0.21
C LYS A 136 7.80 -16.96 0.99
N VAL A 137 6.66 -16.63 1.60
CA VAL A 137 6.62 -15.60 2.64
C VAL A 137 7.24 -16.10 3.95
N LEU A 138 6.80 -17.26 4.47
CA LEU A 138 7.27 -17.72 5.77
C LEU A 138 8.68 -18.34 5.73
N LYS A 139 8.94 -19.26 4.77
CA LYS A 139 10.19 -20.04 4.77
C LYS A 139 11.33 -19.36 4.02
N ASP A 140 11.08 -18.59 2.96
CA ASP A 140 12.15 -17.90 2.24
C ASP A 140 12.34 -16.46 2.78
N TRP A 141 11.37 -15.57 2.56
CA TRP A 141 11.50 -14.17 2.98
C TRP A 141 11.57 -13.99 4.49
N GLY A 142 10.80 -14.77 5.25
CA GLY A 142 10.76 -14.69 6.71
C GLY A 142 12.07 -15.13 7.42
N GLN A 143 13.01 -15.74 6.69
CA GLN A 143 14.36 -16.00 7.20
C GLN A 143 15.27 -14.77 7.10
N LYS A 144 15.02 -13.88 6.13
CA LYS A 144 15.83 -12.70 5.86
C LYS A 144 15.26 -11.45 6.52
N TYR A 145 13.93 -11.29 6.48
CA TYR A 145 13.24 -10.07 6.88
C TYR A 145 12.22 -10.35 7.99
N PRO A 146 12.38 -9.73 9.18
CA PRO A 146 11.42 -9.88 10.28
C PRO A 146 9.98 -9.47 9.91
N SER A 147 9.83 -8.45 9.06
CA SER A 147 8.55 -7.96 8.53
C SER A 147 7.74 -9.06 7.84
N CYS A 148 8.40 -9.98 7.13
CA CYS A 148 7.72 -11.05 6.41
C CYS A 148 7.01 -12.04 7.34
N LYS A 149 7.47 -12.21 8.60
CA LYS A 149 6.75 -13.00 9.61
C LYS A 149 5.45 -12.32 10.05
N ARG A 150 5.46 -10.99 10.17
CA ARG A 150 4.26 -10.19 10.44
C ARG A 150 3.30 -10.25 9.26
N TYR A 151 3.83 -10.13 8.05
CA TYR A 151 3.05 -10.28 6.82
C TYR A 151 2.36 -11.66 6.75
N TYR A 152 3.09 -12.74 7.03
CA TYR A 152 2.52 -14.08 7.12
C TYR A 152 1.36 -14.16 8.13
N SER A 153 1.49 -13.51 9.29
CA SER A 153 0.41 -13.47 10.27
C SER A 153 -0.83 -12.75 9.73
N SER A 154 -0.65 -11.64 9.03
CA SER A 154 -1.76 -10.90 8.40
C SER A 154 -2.43 -11.68 7.27
N LEU A 155 -1.65 -12.42 6.47
CA LEU A 155 -2.18 -13.27 5.39
C LEU A 155 -3.16 -14.34 5.90
N ARG A 156 -2.98 -14.83 7.12
CA ARG A 156 -3.90 -15.81 7.72
C ARG A 156 -5.30 -15.26 8.00
N ASP A 157 -5.39 -13.94 8.18
CA ASP A 157 -6.64 -13.23 8.44
C ASP A 157 -7.16 -12.50 7.18
N CYS A 158 -6.53 -12.75 6.02
CA CYS A 158 -6.92 -12.21 4.73
C CYS A 158 -7.90 -13.16 4.03
N ARG A 159 -8.97 -12.60 3.45
CA ARG A 159 -9.88 -13.36 2.58
C ARG A 159 -9.21 -13.61 1.23
N PRO A 160 -9.06 -14.88 0.78
CA PRO A 160 -8.44 -15.18 -0.51
C PRO A 160 -9.13 -14.50 -1.69
N GLU A 161 -10.46 -14.33 -1.61
CA GLU A 161 -11.25 -13.65 -2.64
C GLU A 161 -10.92 -12.15 -2.72
N ALA A 162 -10.73 -11.50 -1.58
CA ALA A 162 -10.31 -10.10 -1.52
C ALA A 162 -8.88 -9.94 -2.08
N PHE A 163 -7.98 -10.84 -1.69
CA PHE A 163 -6.61 -10.88 -2.20
C PHE A 163 -6.57 -10.99 -3.72
N LEU A 164 -7.31 -11.96 -4.29
CA LEU A 164 -7.36 -12.19 -5.74
C LEU A 164 -8.01 -11.01 -6.47
N SER A 165 -9.13 -10.48 -5.95
CA SER A 165 -9.82 -9.34 -6.54
C SER A 165 -8.89 -8.12 -6.64
N ASN A 166 -8.20 -7.81 -5.55
CA ASN A 166 -7.29 -6.67 -5.51
C ASN A 166 -6.01 -6.89 -6.34
N ALA A 167 -5.48 -8.11 -6.38
CA ALA A 167 -4.34 -8.43 -7.25
C ALA A 167 -4.68 -8.22 -8.74
N ARG A 168 -5.88 -8.60 -9.17
CA ARG A 168 -6.37 -8.35 -10.53
C ARG A 168 -6.48 -6.85 -10.83
N GLU A 169 -7.02 -6.07 -9.90
CA GLU A 169 -7.16 -4.64 -10.09
C GLU A 169 -5.80 -3.92 -10.12
N LEU A 170 -4.83 -4.33 -9.28
CA LEU A 170 -3.44 -3.86 -9.35
C LEU A 170 -2.84 -4.10 -10.73
N CYS A 171 -2.96 -5.33 -11.26
CA CYS A 171 -2.47 -5.65 -12.61
C CYS A 171 -3.16 -4.79 -13.67
N GLN A 172 -4.48 -4.65 -13.61
CA GLN A 172 -5.23 -3.85 -14.56
C GLN A 172 -4.79 -2.38 -14.59
N ARG A 173 -4.55 -1.78 -13.42
CA ARG A 173 -4.20 -0.36 -13.29
C ARG A 173 -2.74 -0.05 -13.56
N ASN A 174 -1.85 -0.98 -13.22
CA ASN A 174 -0.40 -0.75 -13.30
C ASN A 174 0.24 -1.34 -14.56
N THR A 175 -0.46 -2.18 -15.33
CA THR A 175 0.01 -2.59 -16.66
C THR A 175 -0.06 -1.39 -17.62
N ALA A 176 1.06 -1.12 -18.29
CA ALA A 176 1.10 -0.06 -19.28
C ALA A 176 0.17 -0.40 -20.46
N LEU A 177 -0.71 0.52 -20.82
CA LEU A 177 -1.56 0.37 -22.01
C LEU A 177 -0.70 0.42 -23.27
N PRO A 178 -1.05 -0.34 -24.35
CA PRO A 178 -0.33 -0.29 -25.61
C PRO A 178 -0.16 1.15 -26.10
N GLY A 179 1.09 1.54 -26.40
CA GLY A 179 1.43 2.90 -26.84
C GLY A 179 1.48 3.96 -25.75
N LYS A 180 1.31 3.60 -24.48
CA LYS A 180 1.48 4.50 -23.32
C LYS A 180 2.67 4.03 -22.48
N GLN A 181 3.56 4.95 -22.14
CA GLN A 181 4.74 4.65 -21.29
C GLN A 181 4.41 4.53 -19.81
N ARG A 182 3.17 4.84 -19.37
CA ARG A 182 2.80 4.96 -17.97
C ARG A 182 1.57 4.12 -17.64
N SER A 183 1.57 3.55 -16.45
CA SER A 183 0.40 2.93 -15.85
C SER A 183 -0.70 3.97 -15.56
N GLU A 184 -1.92 3.52 -15.29
CA GLU A 184 -3.00 4.42 -14.87
C GLU A 184 -2.66 5.07 -13.53
N THR A 185 -2.25 4.27 -12.51
CA THR A 185 -1.90 4.78 -11.18
C THR A 185 -0.72 5.75 -11.24
N GLY A 186 0.36 5.41 -11.97
CA GLY A 186 1.50 6.31 -12.13
C GLY A 186 1.13 7.65 -12.78
N ARG A 187 0.25 7.63 -13.79
CA ARG A 187 -0.26 8.85 -14.41
C ARG A 187 -1.06 9.71 -13.43
N ILE A 188 -1.93 9.08 -12.64
CA ILE A 188 -2.72 9.79 -11.62
C ILE A 188 -1.79 10.35 -10.54
N TYR A 189 -0.84 9.55 -10.03
CA TYR A 189 0.13 10.00 -9.06
C TYR A 189 0.91 11.24 -9.53
N CYS A 190 1.38 11.26 -10.78
CA CYS A 190 2.04 12.44 -11.36
C CYS A 190 1.14 13.68 -11.40
N SER A 191 -0.17 13.52 -11.58
CA SER A 191 -1.11 14.64 -11.72
C SER A 191 -1.60 15.25 -10.40
N LEU A 192 -1.31 14.61 -9.25
CA LEU A 192 -1.72 15.15 -7.95
C LEU A 192 -1.04 16.50 -7.68
N SER A 193 -1.79 17.47 -7.18
CA SER A 193 -1.28 18.82 -6.86
C SER A 193 -0.80 18.98 -5.41
N ILE A 194 -1.09 18.00 -4.54
CA ILE A 194 -0.69 18.05 -3.13
C ILE A 194 0.79 17.65 -2.95
N PRO A 195 1.48 18.14 -1.91
CA PRO A 195 2.80 17.67 -1.50
C PRO A 195 2.78 16.15 -1.28
N ARG A 196 3.70 15.45 -1.94
CA ARG A 196 3.81 14.00 -1.84
C ARG A 196 5.26 13.53 -1.93
N VAL A 197 5.51 12.35 -1.40
CA VAL A 197 6.81 11.68 -1.46
C VAL A 197 6.60 10.18 -1.66
N PHE A 198 7.48 9.57 -2.43
CA PHE A 198 7.56 8.13 -2.61
C PHE A 198 8.70 7.57 -1.74
N CYS A 199 8.41 6.59 -0.88
CA CYS A 199 9.38 5.95 -0.01
C CYS A 199 9.60 4.51 -0.45
N TYR A 200 10.85 4.05 -0.47
CA TYR A 200 11.15 2.68 -0.87
C TYR A 200 12.38 2.10 -0.18
N GLY A 201 12.41 0.76 -0.08
CA GLY A 201 13.59 0.00 0.33
C GLY A 201 14.51 -0.29 -0.85
N THR A 202 15.83 -0.18 -0.63
CA THR A 202 16.80 -0.38 -1.72
C THR A 202 16.90 -1.84 -2.20
N GLU A 203 16.34 -2.80 -1.45
CA GLU A 203 16.34 -4.22 -1.82
C GLU A 203 15.05 -4.69 -2.53
N SER A 204 14.02 -3.83 -2.65
CA SER A 204 12.72 -4.21 -3.22
C SER A 204 12.37 -3.49 -4.51
N LEU A 205 12.66 -2.20 -4.62
CA LEU A 205 12.18 -1.40 -5.75
C LEU A 205 12.96 -1.72 -7.03
N SER A 206 12.23 -1.88 -8.13
CA SER A 206 12.84 -2.11 -9.44
C SER A 206 13.53 -0.85 -9.99
N SER A 207 14.58 -1.04 -10.78
CA SER A 207 15.25 0.07 -11.49
C SER A 207 14.29 0.83 -12.40
N GLY A 208 13.35 0.13 -13.05
CA GLY A 208 12.36 0.78 -13.93
C GLY A 208 11.43 1.72 -13.19
N THR A 209 11.12 1.48 -11.92
CA THR A 209 10.34 2.41 -11.10
C THR A 209 11.21 3.56 -10.60
N ILE A 210 12.50 3.33 -10.30
CA ILE A 210 13.45 4.40 -9.99
C ILE A 210 13.57 5.35 -11.19
N ASP A 211 13.78 4.82 -12.39
CA ASP A 211 13.84 5.62 -13.63
C ASP A 211 12.55 6.45 -13.81
N PHE A 212 11.38 5.84 -13.53
CA PHE A 212 10.10 6.56 -13.59
C PHE A 212 10.04 7.74 -12.61
N LEU A 213 10.53 7.58 -11.38
CA LEU A 213 10.58 8.65 -10.38
C LEU A 213 11.47 9.80 -10.83
N GLU A 214 12.64 9.48 -11.36
CA GLU A 214 13.63 10.47 -11.84
C GLU A 214 13.16 11.22 -13.11
N GLU A 215 12.66 10.50 -14.12
CA GLU A 215 12.13 11.08 -15.35
C GLU A 215 10.97 12.05 -15.10
N ASN A 216 10.14 11.76 -14.09
CA ASN A 216 9.00 12.60 -13.72
C ASN A 216 9.34 13.63 -12.63
N LYS A 217 10.61 13.71 -12.18
CA LYS A 217 11.08 14.63 -11.13
C LYS A 217 10.23 14.53 -9.86
N LEU A 218 9.85 13.32 -9.49
CA LEU A 218 9.05 13.07 -8.30
C LEU A 218 9.96 13.07 -7.06
N LYS A 219 9.45 13.59 -5.94
CA LYS A 219 10.17 13.52 -4.68
C LYS A 219 10.14 12.09 -4.16
N TYR A 220 11.30 11.55 -3.80
CA TYR A 220 11.40 10.24 -3.19
C TYR A 220 12.42 10.19 -2.06
N GLN A 221 12.34 9.16 -1.23
CA GLN A 221 13.28 8.82 -0.16
C GLN A 221 13.54 7.32 -0.18
N SER A 222 14.81 6.93 -0.31
CA SER A 222 15.26 5.55 -0.18
C SER A 222 15.64 5.21 1.26
N PHE A 223 15.50 3.94 1.62
CA PHE A 223 15.94 3.37 2.89
C PHE A 223 16.85 2.18 2.59
N ASP A 224 18.10 2.28 3.03
CA ASP A 224 19.12 1.27 2.72
C ASP A 224 18.91 -0.02 3.50
N ASP A 225 19.36 -1.14 2.94
CA ASP A 225 19.33 -2.48 3.56
C ASP A 225 17.92 -2.85 4.07
N THR A 226 16.88 -2.52 3.32
CA THR A 226 15.52 -2.89 3.67
C THR A 226 14.72 -3.31 2.44
N PHE A 227 13.83 -4.25 2.69
CA PHE A 227 12.91 -4.81 1.72
C PHE A 227 11.60 -4.00 1.72
N HIS A 228 10.55 -4.55 1.16
CA HIS A 228 9.26 -3.92 0.91
C HIS A 228 8.60 -3.25 2.15
N TRP A 229 8.86 -3.73 3.36
CA TRP A 229 8.23 -3.26 4.61
C TRP A 229 9.15 -2.33 5.42
N LEU A 230 9.66 -1.28 4.80
CA LEU A 230 10.56 -0.32 5.44
C LEU A 230 10.02 0.29 6.74
N MET A 231 8.68 0.45 6.87
CA MET A 231 8.02 0.95 8.07
C MET A 231 8.08 -0.02 9.26
N ILE A 232 8.49 -1.28 9.02
CA ILE A 232 8.73 -2.31 10.04
C ILE A 232 10.23 -2.51 10.23
N ASP A 233 10.95 -2.81 9.14
CA ASP A 233 12.37 -3.19 9.21
C ASP A 233 13.29 -2.00 9.54
N LYS A 234 12.90 -0.77 9.18
CA LYS A 234 13.59 0.50 9.48
C LYS A 234 12.65 1.48 10.19
N ALA A 235 11.82 0.99 11.10
CA ALA A 235 10.75 1.76 11.74
C ALA A 235 11.25 3.11 12.28
N ARG A 236 12.35 3.13 13.04
CA ARG A 236 12.88 4.37 13.63
C ARG A 236 13.23 5.41 12.57
N GLU A 237 13.86 5.00 11.48
CA GLU A 237 14.29 5.88 10.41
C GLU A 237 13.07 6.37 9.61
N PHE A 238 12.19 5.45 9.25
CA PHE A 238 10.97 5.77 8.51
C PHE A 238 10.07 6.74 9.27
N TYR A 239 9.73 6.46 10.54
CA TYR A 239 8.86 7.34 11.31
C TYR A 239 9.53 8.68 11.67
N SER A 240 10.88 8.76 11.73
CA SER A 240 11.59 10.03 11.82
C SER A 240 11.38 10.86 10.56
N PHE A 241 11.63 10.28 9.42
CA PHE A 241 11.40 10.91 8.12
C PHE A 241 9.93 11.33 7.94
N LEU A 242 8.99 10.43 8.26
CA LEU A 242 7.56 10.71 8.18
C LEU A 242 7.20 11.95 9.01
N TYR A 243 7.66 12.02 10.26
CA TYR A 243 7.40 13.15 11.15
C TYR A 243 7.94 14.46 10.56
N GLU A 244 9.16 14.47 10.07
CA GLU A 244 9.75 15.64 9.41
C GLU A 244 8.94 16.07 8.17
N PHE A 245 8.53 15.11 7.33
CA PHE A 245 7.76 15.42 6.13
C PHE A 245 6.38 16.01 6.45
N ILE A 246 5.70 15.51 7.48
CA ILE A 246 4.34 15.96 7.80
C ILE A 246 4.32 17.31 8.54
N THR A 247 5.40 17.67 9.24
CA THR A 247 5.49 18.91 10.03
C THR A 247 6.10 20.10 9.25
N ASN A 248 6.81 19.86 8.17
CA ASN A 248 7.34 20.88 7.24
C ASN A 248 6.39 21.11 6.06
#